data_a86c161d48899b5e61872aef624328b1
#
_entry.id   a86c161d48899b5e61872aef624328b1
#
_cell.length_a   1.000
_cell.length_b   1.000
_cell.length_c   1.000
_cell.angle_alpha   90.00
_cell.angle_beta   90.00
_cell.angle_gamma   90.00
#
_symmetry.space_group_name_H-M   'P 1'
#
loop_
_entity.id
_entity.type
_entity.pdbx_description
1 polymer ?
#
loop_
_entity_poly.entity_id
_entity_poly.type
_entity_poly.pdbx_seq_one_letter_code
_entity_poly.pdbx_strand_id
1 'polypeptide(L)'
;MGDLPEGARGKILAVALLFTVLAAAWLGLVVPLTDWYSERAETVERQTTLTRRMAQIAAGLPSLRAQAASTQAAAPVTVLDGTTDAVAGAALQQRLQQIASGLGATLTSTELLSGDPAGVYRRIGIRITVTSTWPVIVRLLEAIAGDTPRLLVNDLQIQAMRASLTDANPTLNVTVVVFGFRAGSVQPAAQP
;
A
#
# COMPACT_ATOMS: atom_id res chain seq x y z
N MET A 1 45.75 -4.55 -62.19
CA MET A 1 44.98 -5.73 -62.61
C MET A 1 45.63 -6.89 -61.86
N GLY A 2 44.98 -7.33 -60.80
CA GLY A 2 45.49 -8.34 -59.89
C GLY A 2 45.20 -9.73 -60.46
N ASP A 3 46.25 -10.53 -60.62
CA ASP A 3 46.15 -11.91 -61.05
C ASP A 3 45.32 -12.73 -60.03
N LEU A 4 44.24 -13.27 -60.52
CA LEU A 4 43.42 -14.23 -59.75
C LEU A 4 44.24 -15.58 -59.77
N PRO A 5 44.45 -16.16 -58.58
CA PRO A 5 45.21 -17.43 -58.50
C PRO A 5 44.32 -18.54 -59.11
N GLU A 6 44.71 -18.94 -60.32
CA GLU A 6 44.20 -20.11 -61.06
C GLU A 6 44.73 -21.38 -60.40
N GLY A 7 43.92 -22.06 -59.65
CA GLY A 7 44.29 -23.31 -59.00
C GLY A 7 43.33 -23.69 -57.83
N ALA A 8 43.53 -24.86 -57.24
CA ALA A 8 42.77 -25.34 -56.08
C ALA A 8 42.73 -24.34 -54.92
N ARG A 9 43.74 -23.50 -54.77
CA ARG A 9 43.83 -22.44 -53.79
C ARG A 9 42.76 -21.30 -54.00
N GLY A 10 42.54 -20.94 -55.29
CA GLY A 10 41.54 -19.95 -55.64
C GLY A 10 40.11 -20.43 -55.35
N LYS A 11 39.83 -21.70 -55.54
CA LYS A 11 38.53 -22.31 -55.22
C LYS A 11 38.30 -22.33 -53.72
N ILE A 12 39.31 -22.62 -52.92
CA ILE A 12 39.22 -22.62 -51.45
C ILE A 12 38.97 -21.20 -50.92
N LEU A 13 39.68 -20.20 -51.48
CA LEU A 13 39.47 -18.78 -51.10
C LEU A 13 38.07 -18.28 -51.48
N ALA A 14 37.57 -18.64 -52.64
CA ALA A 14 36.20 -18.28 -53.06
C ALA A 14 35.13 -18.92 -52.19
N VAL A 15 35.29 -20.19 -51.80
CA VAL A 15 34.39 -20.88 -50.89
C VAL A 15 34.44 -20.27 -49.49
N ALA A 16 35.65 -19.96 -48.98
CA ALA A 16 35.80 -19.29 -47.68
C ALA A 16 35.16 -17.91 -47.68
N LEU A 17 35.30 -17.13 -48.75
CA LEU A 17 34.69 -15.81 -48.89
C LEU A 17 33.17 -15.90 -48.99
N LEU A 18 32.67 -16.89 -49.74
CA LEU A 18 31.21 -17.16 -49.78
C LEU A 18 30.65 -17.52 -48.43
N PHE A 19 31.31 -18.38 -47.66
CA PHE A 19 30.91 -18.74 -46.32
C PHE A 19 30.92 -17.53 -45.34
N THR A 20 31.94 -16.68 -45.46
CA THR A 20 32.04 -15.46 -44.64
C THR A 20 30.91 -14.48 -44.95
N VAL A 21 30.58 -14.28 -46.20
CA VAL A 21 29.47 -13.43 -46.64
C VAL A 21 28.13 -14.01 -46.19
N LEU A 22 27.95 -15.32 -46.31
CA LEU A 22 26.73 -16.00 -45.87
C LEU A 22 26.57 -15.94 -44.35
N ALA A 23 27.65 -16.12 -43.59
CA ALA A 23 27.65 -15.97 -42.14
C ALA A 23 27.36 -14.52 -41.69
N ALA A 24 27.98 -13.54 -42.37
CA ALA A 24 27.70 -12.13 -42.09
C ALA A 24 26.26 -11.74 -42.42
N ALA A 25 25.71 -12.24 -43.51
CA ALA A 25 24.28 -12.03 -43.85
C ALA A 25 23.36 -12.71 -42.85
N TRP A 26 23.70 -13.91 -42.37
CA TRP A 26 22.94 -14.61 -41.33
C TRP A 26 22.94 -13.86 -40.00
N LEU A 27 24.13 -13.43 -39.52
CA LEU A 27 24.21 -12.66 -38.26
C LEU A 27 23.60 -11.27 -38.39
N GLY A 28 23.74 -10.62 -39.52
CA GLY A 28 23.25 -9.25 -39.73
C GLY A 28 21.75 -9.14 -40.01
N LEU A 29 21.11 -10.19 -40.53
CA LEU A 29 19.71 -10.16 -40.92
C LEU A 29 18.81 -10.98 -39.98
N VAL A 30 19.25 -12.18 -39.59
CA VAL A 30 18.39 -13.11 -38.82
C VAL A 30 18.37 -12.76 -37.33
N VAL A 31 19.53 -12.39 -36.77
CA VAL A 31 19.59 -12.05 -35.32
C VAL A 31 18.78 -10.81 -34.98
N PRO A 32 18.91 -9.67 -35.68
CA PRO A 32 18.09 -8.50 -35.32
C PRO A 32 16.59 -8.67 -35.57
N LEU A 33 16.21 -9.55 -36.53
CA LEU A 33 14.79 -9.84 -36.74
C LEU A 33 14.17 -10.64 -35.57
N THR A 34 14.91 -11.58 -35.02
CA THR A 34 14.42 -12.37 -33.85
C THR A 34 14.31 -11.52 -32.60
N ASP A 35 15.25 -10.61 -32.38
CA ASP A 35 15.22 -9.69 -31.22
C ASP A 35 14.04 -8.70 -31.32
N TRP A 36 13.77 -8.19 -32.50
CA TRP A 36 12.64 -7.28 -32.73
C TRP A 36 11.27 -7.96 -32.58
N TYR A 37 11.18 -9.24 -32.94
CA TYR A 37 9.96 -10.04 -32.72
C TYR A 37 9.75 -10.38 -31.25
N SER A 38 10.82 -10.68 -30.49
CA SER A 38 10.73 -11.01 -29.06
C SER A 38 10.35 -9.80 -28.20
N GLU A 39 10.89 -8.61 -28.49
CA GLU A 39 10.53 -7.38 -27.78
C GLU A 39 9.04 -7.00 -27.92
N ARG A 40 8.46 -7.23 -29.09
CA ARG A 40 7.03 -6.99 -29.30
C ARG A 40 6.15 -8.01 -28.57
N ALA A 41 6.53 -9.27 -28.54
CA ALA A 41 5.83 -10.33 -27.84
C ALA A 41 5.80 -10.06 -26.32
N GLU A 42 6.95 -9.66 -25.74
CA GLU A 42 7.03 -9.32 -24.31
C GLU A 42 6.16 -8.13 -23.90
N THR A 43 6.04 -7.13 -24.76
CA THR A 43 5.21 -5.93 -24.47
C THR A 43 3.72 -6.29 -24.42
N VAL A 44 3.25 -7.14 -25.32
CA VAL A 44 1.86 -7.62 -25.36
C VAL A 44 1.57 -8.51 -24.15
N GLU A 45 2.54 -9.35 -23.77
CA GLU A 45 2.38 -10.27 -22.64
C GLU A 45 2.35 -9.52 -21.28
N ARG A 46 3.15 -8.47 -21.13
CA ARG A 46 3.08 -7.57 -19.96
C ARG A 46 1.75 -6.84 -19.88
N GLN A 47 1.23 -6.33 -20.98
CA GLN A 47 -0.07 -5.64 -21.01
C GLN A 47 -1.23 -6.60 -20.69
N THR A 48 -1.20 -7.82 -21.22
CA THR A 48 -2.24 -8.82 -20.93
C THR A 48 -2.20 -9.29 -19.48
N THR A 49 -1.01 -9.38 -18.87
CA THR A 49 -0.87 -9.75 -17.45
C THR A 49 -1.42 -8.66 -16.53
N LEU A 50 -1.16 -7.38 -16.83
CA LEU A 50 -1.72 -6.26 -16.08
C LEU A 50 -3.25 -6.20 -16.22
N THR A 51 -3.77 -6.37 -17.43
CA THR A 51 -5.22 -6.37 -17.68
C THR A 51 -5.90 -7.53 -16.96
N ARG A 52 -5.31 -8.73 -16.96
CA ARG A 52 -5.83 -9.88 -16.21
C ARG A 52 -5.83 -9.64 -14.70
N ARG A 53 -4.79 -9.05 -14.14
CA ARG A 53 -4.75 -8.70 -12.71
C ARG A 53 -5.83 -7.68 -12.35
N MET A 54 -6.01 -6.65 -13.17
CA MET A 54 -7.08 -5.66 -12.97
C MET A 54 -8.47 -6.30 -13.09
N ALA A 55 -8.68 -7.20 -14.06
CA ALA A 55 -9.93 -7.93 -14.22
C ALA A 55 -10.21 -8.86 -13.03
N GLN A 56 -9.19 -9.52 -12.46
CA GLN A 56 -9.35 -10.36 -11.27
C GLN A 56 -9.71 -9.51 -10.04
N ILE A 57 -9.08 -8.35 -9.85
CA ILE A 57 -9.43 -7.42 -8.76
C ILE A 57 -10.86 -6.92 -8.95
N ALA A 58 -11.25 -6.54 -10.17
CA ALA A 58 -12.60 -6.09 -10.48
C ALA A 58 -13.65 -7.19 -10.28
N ALA A 59 -13.33 -8.44 -10.63
CA ALA A 59 -14.20 -9.59 -10.41
C ALA A 59 -14.40 -9.93 -8.92
N GLY A 60 -13.43 -9.60 -8.05
CA GLY A 60 -13.54 -9.78 -6.60
C GLY A 60 -14.38 -8.69 -5.92
N LEU A 61 -14.57 -7.52 -6.52
CA LEU A 61 -15.32 -6.42 -5.94
C LEU A 61 -16.78 -6.75 -5.57
N PRO A 62 -17.57 -7.48 -6.37
CA PRO A 62 -18.95 -7.80 -6.00
C PRO A 62 -19.02 -8.68 -4.75
N SER A 63 -18.13 -9.66 -4.61
CA SER A 63 -18.09 -10.54 -3.44
C SER A 63 -17.68 -9.79 -2.18
N LEU A 64 -16.71 -8.91 -2.26
CA LEU A 64 -16.29 -8.06 -1.15
C LEU A 64 -17.40 -7.06 -0.75
N ARG A 65 -18.14 -6.50 -1.72
CA ARG A 65 -19.28 -5.65 -1.44
C ARG A 65 -20.43 -6.42 -0.78
N ALA A 66 -20.70 -7.65 -1.22
CA ALA A 66 -21.71 -8.51 -0.60
C ALA A 66 -21.31 -8.88 0.84
N GLN A 67 -20.03 -9.21 1.08
CA GLN A 67 -19.52 -9.46 2.41
C GLN A 67 -19.57 -8.20 3.29
N ALA A 68 -19.20 -7.04 2.76
CA ALA A 68 -19.32 -5.78 3.50
C ALA A 68 -20.77 -5.46 3.86
N ALA A 69 -21.72 -5.68 2.94
CA ALA A 69 -23.14 -5.47 3.20
C ALA A 69 -23.69 -6.44 4.26
N SER A 70 -23.29 -7.71 4.23
CA SER A 70 -23.70 -8.70 5.24
C SER A 70 -23.07 -8.41 6.61
N THR A 71 -21.82 -7.96 6.65
CA THR A 71 -21.15 -7.57 7.90
C THR A 71 -21.75 -6.30 8.48
N GLN A 72 -22.16 -5.36 7.62
CA GLN A 72 -22.80 -4.12 8.04
C GLN A 72 -24.21 -4.36 8.64
N ALA A 73 -24.90 -5.41 8.19
CA ALA A 73 -26.19 -5.83 8.74
C ALA A 73 -26.05 -6.63 10.06
N ALA A 74 -24.88 -7.22 10.33
CA ALA A 74 -24.69 -8.16 11.43
C ALA A 74 -24.05 -7.57 12.70
N ALA A 75 -23.43 -6.40 12.63
CA ALA A 75 -22.79 -5.78 13.79
C ALA A 75 -23.46 -4.46 14.13
N PRO A 76 -24.00 -4.28 15.37
CA PRO A 76 -24.31 -2.94 15.84
C PRO A 76 -23.00 -2.14 15.81
N VAL A 77 -22.92 -1.17 14.91
CA VAL A 77 -21.80 -0.23 14.89
C VAL A 77 -21.93 0.59 16.15
N THR A 78 -21.17 0.23 17.19
CA THR A 78 -21.07 1.04 18.38
C THR A 78 -20.33 2.30 17.96
N VAL A 79 -21.09 3.39 17.86
CA VAL A 79 -20.59 4.70 17.46
C VAL A 79 -20.10 5.47 18.67
N LEU A 80 -19.22 6.42 18.45
CA LEU A 80 -18.80 7.37 19.48
C LEU A 80 -20.00 8.22 19.94
N ASP A 81 -20.10 8.42 21.25
CA ASP A 81 -21.05 9.33 21.82
C ASP A 81 -20.71 10.78 21.47
N GLY A 82 -21.70 11.55 21.07
CA GLY A 82 -21.53 12.97 20.76
C GLY A 82 -22.41 13.46 19.63
N THR A 83 -23.06 14.58 19.85
CA THR A 83 -23.92 15.24 18.86
C THR A 83 -23.14 16.07 17.85
N THR A 84 -21.90 16.46 18.18
CA THR A 84 -21.02 17.25 17.35
C THR A 84 -19.66 16.56 17.19
N ASP A 85 -18.91 16.93 16.14
CA ASP A 85 -17.57 16.39 15.90
C ASP A 85 -16.61 16.73 17.05
N ALA A 86 -16.77 17.91 17.67
CA ALA A 86 -15.96 18.33 18.81
C ALA A 86 -16.22 17.47 20.06
N VAL A 87 -17.49 17.16 20.36
CA VAL A 87 -17.88 16.33 21.52
C VAL A 87 -17.40 14.89 21.30
N ALA A 88 -17.62 14.33 20.10
CA ALA A 88 -17.15 12.99 19.77
C ALA A 88 -15.61 12.90 19.77
N GLY A 89 -14.92 13.97 19.33
CA GLY A 89 -13.46 14.07 19.40
C GLY A 89 -12.95 14.11 20.84
N ALA A 90 -13.59 14.89 21.72
CA ALA A 90 -13.25 14.93 23.13
C ALA A 90 -13.45 13.57 23.82
N ALA A 91 -14.55 12.87 23.51
CA ALA A 91 -14.81 11.52 24.02
C ALA A 91 -13.73 10.53 23.56
N LEU A 92 -13.36 10.56 22.27
CA LEU A 92 -12.29 9.75 21.72
C LEU A 92 -10.94 10.06 22.36
N GLN A 93 -10.62 11.35 22.56
CA GLN A 93 -9.38 11.77 23.22
C GLN A 93 -9.32 11.25 24.65
N GLN A 94 -10.40 11.41 25.41
CA GLN A 94 -10.47 10.93 26.80
C GLN A 94 -10.28 9.41 26.86
N ARG A 95 -10.89 8.67 25.92
CA ARG A 95 -10.76 7.21 25.85
C ARG A 95 -9.32 6.79 25.57
N LEU A 96 -8.67 7.38 24.57
CA LEU A 96 -7.26 7.11 24.25
C LEU A 96 -6.33 7.43 25.43
N GLN A 97 -6.61 8.51 26.15
CA GLN A 97 -5.85 8.88 27.33
C GLN A 97 -6.00 7.86 28.46
N GLN A 98 -7.21 7.33 28.67
CA GLN A 98 -7.47 6.27 29.67
C GLN A 98 -6.72 4.98 29.31
N ILE A 99 -6.76 4.56 28.03
CA ILE A 99 -6.05 3.37 27.55
C ILE A 99 -4.53 3.54 27.73
N ALA A 100 -3.99 4.67 27.31
CA ALA A 100 -2.56 4.95 27.42
C ALA A 100 -2.07 4.99 28.86
N SER A 101 -2.79 5.70 29.75
CA SER A 101 -2.45 5.79 31.17
C SER A 101 -2.53 4.45 31.89
N GLY A 102 -3.51 3.62 31.55
CA GLY A 102 -3.67 2.26 32.09
C GLY A 102 -2.50 1.33 31.73
N LEU A 103 -1.80 1.61 30.64
CA LEU A 103 -0.63 0.83 30.17
C LEU A 103 0.71 1.49 30.53
N GLY A 104 0.70 2.61 31.21
CA GLY A 104 1.91 3.36 31.54
C GLY A 104 2.57 4.04 30.33
N ALA A 105 1.81 4.26 29.26
CA ALA A 105 2.28 5.02 28.10
C ALA A 105 2.04 6.50 28.28
N THR A 106 3.03 7.33 27.92
CA THR A 106 2.93 8.78 28.02
C THR A 106 2.51 9.37 26.68
N LEU A 107 1.32 10.01 26.64
CA LEU A 107 0.92 10.81 25.49
C LEU A 107 1.67 12.15 25.52
N THR A 108 2.46 12.38 24.46
CA THR A 108 3.24 13.60 24.33
C THR A 108 2.46 14.69 23.57
N SER A 109 1.64 14.27 22.61
CA SER A 109 0.81 15.20 21.82
C SER A 109 -0.50 14.53 21.41
N THR A 110 -1.55 15.35 21.29
CA THR A 110 -2.85 14.95 20.79
C THR A 110 -3.41 16.04 19.90
N GLU A 111 -3.74 15.71 18.67
CA GLU A 111 -4.27 16.62 17.65
C GLU A 111 -5.58 16.06 17.09
N LEU A 112 -6.66 16.83 17.21
CA LEU A 112 -7.94 16.48 16.60
C LEU A 112 -7.90 16.80 15.11
N LEU A 113 -8.20 15.81 14.28
CA LEU A 113 -8.29 15.98 12.83
C LEU A 113 -9.71 16.38 12.44
N SER A 114 -9.86 17.10 11.33
CA SER A 114 -11.16 17.47 10.78
C SER A 114 -12.01 16.22 10.52
N GLY A 115 -13.25 16.26 10.93
CA GLY A 115 -14.19 15.16 10.69
C GLY A 115 -14.63 15.10 9.24
N ASP A 116 -14.57 13.89 8.65
CA ASP A 116 -14.98 13.64 7.28
C ASP A 116 -16.30 12.87 7.20
N PRO A 117 -17.16 13.15 6.20
CA PRO A 117 -18.35 12.35 5.96
C PRO A 117 -17.97 10.94 5.47
N ALA A 118 -18.57 9.91 6.06
CA ALA A 118 -18.38 8.51 5.72
C ALA A 118 -19.74 7.80 5.59
N GLY A 119 -20.46 8.08 4.50
CA GLY A 119 -21.83 7.60 4.28
C GLY A 119 -22.81 8.21 5.28
N VAL A 120 -23.50 7.35 6.05
CA VAL A 120 -24.43 7.76 7.12
C VAL A 120 -23.74 8.11 8.45
N TYR A 121 -22.42 7.96 8.50
CA TYR A 121 -21.58 8.26 9.65
C TYR A 121 -20.66 9.44 9.36
N ARG A 122 -20.08 9.99 10.43
CA ARG A 122 -18.94 10.92 10.33
C ARG A 122 -17.73 10.28 10.99
N ARG A 123 -16.63 10.30 10.28
CA ARG A 123 -15.35 9.79 10.75
C ARG A 123 -14.64 10.90 11.53
N ILE A 124 -14.29 10.64 12.77
CA ILE A 124 -13.55 11.55 13.65
C ILE A 124 -12.16 10.96 13.83
N GLY A 125 -11.13 11.74 13.55
CA GLY A 125 -9.74 11.32 13.64
C GLY A 125 -8.99 12.04 14.74
N ILE A 126 -8.10 11.34 15.42
CA ILE A 126 -7.15 11.93 16.36
C ILE A 126 -5.76 11.41 16.03
N ARG A 127 -4.80 12.32 15.87
CA ARG A 127 -3.38 11.99 15.82
C ARG A 127 -2.83 12.07 17.22
N ILE A 128 -2.23 10.99 17.69
CA ILE A 128 -1.53 10.93 18.99
C ILE A 128 -0.06 10.62 18.78
N THR A 129 0.76 11.24 19.63
CA THR A 129 2.18 10.91 19.73
C THR A 129 2.44 10.33 21.12
N VAL A 130 3.04 9.15 21.16
CA VAL A 130 3.30 8.40 22.38
C VAL A 130 4.77 8.08 22.47
N THR A 131 5.34 8.30 23.65
CA THR A 131 6.73 7.90 23.96
C THR A 131 6.69 6.72 24.92
N SER A 132 7.20 5.57 24.51
CA SER A 132 7.22 4.35 25.35
C SER A 132 8.16 3.29 24.79
N THR A 133 8.26 2.14 25.45
CA THR A 133 9.01 0.97 24.98
C THR A 133 8.16 0.10 24.05
N TRP A 134 8.80 -0.70 23.21
CA TRP A 134 8.12 -1.56 22.23
C TRP A 134 7.00 -2.43 22.81
N PRO A 135 7.19 -3.16 23.94
CA PRO A 135 6.12 -3.99 24.51
C PRO A 135 4.89 -3.20 24.94
N VAL A 136 5.06 -1.95 25.41
CA VAL A 136 3.95 -1.09 25.80
C VAL A 136 3.20 -0.58 24.58
N ILE A 137 3.92 -0.25 23.49
CA ILE A 137 3.32 0.19 22.23
C ILE A 137 2.44 -0.92 21.63
N VAL A 138 2.94 -2.16 21.61
CA VAL A 138 2.14 -3.31 21.11
C VAL A 138 0.85 -3.47 21.91
N ARG A 139 0.92 -3.45 23.25
CA ARG A 139 -0.28 -3.53 24.11
C ARG A 139 -1.22 -2.36 23.89
N LEU A 140 -0.69 -1.17 23.64
CA LEU A 140 -1.50 0.02 23.35
C LEU A 140 -2.29 -0.16 22.06
N LEU A 141 -1.65 -0.65 20.98
CA LEU A 141 -2.31 -0.91 19.71
C LEU A 141 -3.35 -2.03 19.82
N GLU A 142 -3.06 -3.10 20.57
CA GLU A 142 -4.01 -4.18 20.87
C GLU A 142 -5.23 -3.66 21.65
N ALA A 143 -5.00 -2.84 22.67
CA ALA A 143 -6.08 -2.25 23.47
C ALA A 143 -6.95 -1.31 22.62
N ILE A 144 -6.36 -0.49 21.76
CA ILE A 144 -7.11 0.37 20.82
C ILE A 144 -7.92 -0.47 19.83
N ALA A 145 -7.35 -1.53 19.27
CA ALA A 145 -8.03 -2.39 18.30
C ALA A 145 -9.17 -3.22 18.93
N GLY A 146 -9.05 -3.57 20.22
CA GLY A 146 -10.05 -4.31 20.98
C GLY A 146 -11.10 -3.46 21.67
N ASP A 147 -11.02 -2.14 21.57
CA ASP A 147 -11.91 -1.24 22.31
C ASP A 147 -13.34 -1.18 21.74
N THR A 148 -14.27 -0.72 22.58
CA THR A 148 -15.67 -0.46 22.22
C THR A 148 -16.01 0.99 22.60
N PRO A 149 -16.39 1.83 21.62
CA PRO A 149 -16.66 1.58 20.20
C PRO A 149 -15.39 1.21 19.41
N ARG A 150 -15.58 0.47 18.30
CA ARG A 150 -14.45 0.05 17.47
C ARG A 150 -13.67 1.24 16.90
N LEU A 151 -12.39 1.27 17.20
CA LEU A 151 -11.45 2.26 16.71
C LEU A 151 -10.61 1.67 15.56
N LEU A 152 -10.31 2.50 14.59
CA LEU A 152 -9.45 2.12 13.47
C LEU A 152 -8.10 2.83 13.60
N VAL A 153 -7.03 2.06 13.58
CA VAL A 153 -5.68 2.59 13.54
C VAL A 153 -5.26 2.79 12.09
N ASN A 154 -4.77 3.98 11.78
CA ASN A 154 -4.23 4.34 10.48
C ASN A 154 -2.94 5.13 10.68
N ASP A 155 -2.07 5.15 9.64
CA ASP A 155 -0.84 5.95 9.62
C ASP A 155 0.00 5.82 10.90
N LEU A 156 0.64 4.67 11.03
CA LEU A 156 1.55 4.37 12.14
C LEU A 156 2.98 4.70 11.76
N GLN A 157 3.59 5.64 12.48
CA GLN A 157 5.00 6.01 12.33
C GLN A 157 5.76 5.73 13.62
N ILE A 158 6.85 5.00 13.53
CA ILE A 158 7.68 4.61 14.67
C ILE A 158 9.08 5.14 14.45
N GLN A 159 9.58 5.93 15.42
CA GLN A 159 10.92 6.49 15.41
C GLN A 159 11.65 6.10 16.69
N ALA A 160 12.84 5.55 16.57
CA ALA A 160 13.69 5.30 17.73
C ALA A 160 14.33 6.63 18.18
N MET A 161 14.16 6.97 19.44
CA MET A 161 14.91 8.06 20.06
C MET A 161 16.28 7.51 20.44
N ARG A 162 17.35 7.98 19.75
CA ARG A 162 18.78 7.64 19.95
C ARG A 162 18.99 6.40 20.83
N ALA A 163 18.83 5.23 20.24
CA ALA A 163 19.17 4.00 20.91
C ALA A 163 20.69 3.95 21.05
N SER A 164 21.20 3.92 22.28
CA SER A 164 22.53 3.40 22.54
C SER A 164 22.52 1.94 22.07
N LEU A 165 23.54 1.50 21.35
CA LEU A 165 23.64 0.10 20.85
C LEU A 165 23.58 -0.95 21.97
N THR A 166 23.52 -0.52 23.22
CA THR A 166 23.50 -1.33 24.43
C THR A 166 22.12 -1.43 25.09
N ASP A 167 21.11 -0.65 24.65
CA ASP A 167 19.79 -0.65 25.27
C ASP A 167 18.93 -1.81 24.77
N ALA A 168 18.64 -2.76 25.65
CA ALA A 168 17.76 -3.90 25.36
C ALA A 168 16.29 -3.47 25.06
N ASN A 169 15.86 -2.30 25.54
CA ASN A 169 14.52 -1.74 25.32
C ASN A 169 14.60 -0.22 25.02
N PRO A 170 14.91 0.16 23.79
CA PRO A 170 14.98 1.56 23.42
C PRO A 170 13.63 2.26 23.56
N THR A 171 13.65 3.50 23.99
CA THR A 171 12.48 4.36 23.99
C THR A 171 12.14 4.76 22.57
N LEU A 172 10.90 4.53 22.20
CA LEU A 172 10.36 4.82 20.87
C LEU A 172 9.39 5.99 20.94
N ASN A 173 9.43 6.83 19.93
CA ASN A 173 8.41 7.83 19.66
C ASN A 173 7.50 7.32 18.55
N VAL A 174 6.23 7.17 18.87
CA VAL A 174 5.24 6.60 17.97
C VAL A 174 4.15 7.60 17.70
N THR A 175 3.97 7.96 16.45
CA THR A 175 2.84 8.76 15.99
C THR A 175 1.83 7.85 15.32
N VAL A 176 0.59 7.92 15.75
CA VAL A 176 -0.50 7.11 15.19
C VAL A 176 -1.75 7.95 15.03
N VAL A 177 -2.47 7.71 13.94
CA VAL A 177 -3.79 8.29 13.69
C VAL A 177 -4.86 7.25 14.02
N VAL A 178 -5.77 7.61 14.91
CA VAL A 178 -6.89 6.76 15.33
C VAL A 178 -8.19 7.39 14.89
N PHE A 179 -9.04 6.59 14.25
CA PHE A 179 -10.36 7.00 13.80
C PHE A 179 -11.46 6.30 14.60
N GLY A 180 -12.45 7.07 14.97
CA GLY A 180 -13.75 6.58 15.45
C GLY A 180 -14.88 7.08 14.54
N PHE A 181 -16.05 6.50 14.66
CA PHE A 181 -17.22 6.88 13.89
C PHE A 181 -18.33 7.36 14.84
N ARG A 182 -18.98 8.44 14.48
CA ARG A 182 -20.24 8.87 15.10
C ARG A 182 -21.38 8.83 14.10
N ALA A 183 -22.62 8.78 14.59
CA ALA A 183 -23.79 8.92 13.74
C ALA A 183 -23.75 10.29 13.05
N GLY A 184 -23.85 10.30 11.72
CA GLY A 184 -24.02 11.53 10.97
C GLY A 184 -25.37 12.15 11.30
N SER A 185 -25.43 13.47 11.50
CA SER A 185 -26.71 14.17 11.40
C SER A 185 -27.16 14.03 9.95
N VAL A 186 -28.30 13.37 9.71
CA VAL A 186 -28.97 13.41 8.41
C VAL A 186 -29.41 14.87 8.22
N GLN A 187 -28.61 15.67 7.55
CA GLN A 187 -29.04 16.97 7.07
C GLN A 187 -29.96 16.66 5.88
N PRO A 188 -31.28 16.92 5.98
CA PRO A 188 -32.12 16.75 4.83
C PRO A 188 -31.55 17.63 3.72
N ALA A 189 -31.30 17.01 2.56
CA ALA A 189 -30.85 17.72 1.39
C ALA A 189 -31.83 18.89 1.18
N ALA A 190 -31.30 20.13 1.23
CA ALA A 190 -32.06 21.29 0.83
C ALA A 190 -32.51 21.03 -0.60
N GLN A 191 -33.82 20.80 -0.75
CA GLN A 191 -34.44 20.69 -2.07
C GLN A 191 -34.30 22.06 -2.76
N PRO A 192 -33.92 22.10 -4.03
CA PRO A 192 -33.83 23.34 -4.82
C PRO A 192 -35.19 23.97 -5.05
#